data_e82c81431491d812033f5dbdd493ada4
#
_entry.id   e82c81431491d812033f5dbdd493ada4
#
_cell.length_a   1.000
_cell.length_b   1.000
_cell.length_c   1.000
_cell.angle_alpha   90.00
_cell.angle_beta   90.00
_cell.angle_gamma   90.00
#
_symmetry.space_group_name_H-M   'P 1'
#
loop_
_entity.id
_entity.type
_entity.pdbx_description
1 polymer ?
#
loop_
_entity_poly.entity_id
_entity_poly.type
_entity_poly.pdbx_seq_one_letter_code
_entity_poly.pdbx_strand_id
1 'polypeptide(L)'
;TLDEREFTVGELEGARAEILAMDPKIIELENKISVEQDAAKRTKLETQLAELNTRYNALVQDEQVKLAKSQTLERYIEKGKTWIDSLQNQAATQMVLINKLQTDTKQRVVLYDALSKSLKTAQQQDVAHQINEIGVKTDQEAQSAMAAIGSATNARMADMMEAHEDHMVFARDVLEAKAKADE
;
A
#
# COMPACT_ATOMS: atom_id res chain seq x y z
N THR A 1 -4.53 -9.07 -2.76
CA THR A 1 -4.62 -8.10 -1.62
C THR A 1 -6.03 -7.54 -1.41
N LEU A 2 -6.77 -7.13 -2.45
CA LEU A 2 -8.16 -6.68 -2.30
C LEU A 2 -9.05 -7.84 -1.84
N ASP A 3 -8.98 -8.97 -2.52
CA ASP A 3 -9.73 -10.19 -2.19
C ASP A 3 -9.34 -10.70 -0.79
N GLU A 4 -8.06 -10.62 -0.43
CA GLU A 4 -7.58 -10.99 0.90
C GLU A 4 -8.12 -10.07 2.00
N ARG A 5 -8.23 -8.75 1.74
CA ARG A 5 -8.85 -7.82 2.66
C ARG A 5 -10.33 -8.13 2.85
N GLU A 6 -11.06 -8.34 1.76
CA GLU A 6 -12.49 -8.67 1.80
C GLU A 6 -12.73 -9.95 2.58
N PHE A 7 -11.93 -10.98 2.34
CA PHE A 7 -11.97 -12.23 3.11
C PHE A 7 -11.69 -11.98 4.60
N THR A 8 -10.64 -11.23 4.94
CA THR A 8 -10.29 -10.93 6.35
C THR A 8 -11.40 -10.12 7.05
N VAL A 9 -12.06 -9.20 6.35
CA VAL A 9 -13.21 -8.45 6.89
C VAL A 9 -14.38 -9.39 7.17
N GLY A 10 -14.69 -10.31 6.27
CA GLY A 10 -15.71 -11.32 6.49
C GLY A 10 -15.43 -12.23 7.70
N GLU A 11 -14.18 -12.67 7.87
CA GLU A 11 -13.77 -13.43 9.05
C GLU A 11 -13.87 -12.61 10.34
N LEU A 12 -13.54 -11.31 10.30
CA LEU A 12 -13.67 -10.39 11.43
C LEU A 12 -15.13 -10.21 11.84
N GLU A 13 -16.04 -10.03 10.90
CA GLU A 13 -17.47 -9.93 11.15
C GLU A 13 -18.03 -11.23 11.74
N GLY A 14 -17.57 -12.38 11.24
CA GLY A 14 -17.92 -13.69 11.79
C GLY A 14 -17.49 -13.84 13.26
N ALA A 15 -16.23 -13.50 13.57
CA ALA A 15 -15.73 -13.57 14.94
C ALA A 15 -16.51 -12.64 15.89
N ARG A 16 -16.84 -11.43 15.46
CA ARG A 16 -17.66 -10.49 16.23
C ARG A 16 -19.08 -11.03 16.49
N ALA A 17 -19.69 -11.63 15.51
CA ALA A 17 -21.02 -12.22 15.65
C ALA A 17 -20.99 -13.39 16.67
N GLU A 18 -19.94 -14.22 16.64
CA GLU A 18 -19.77 -15.30 17.64
C GLU A 18 -19.57 -14.75 19.06
N ILE A 19 -18.73 -13.74 19.24
CA ILE A 19 -18.50 -13.07 20.54
C ILE A 19 -19.83 -12.54 21.07
N LEU A 20 -20.59 -11.79 20.27
CA LEU A 20 -21.89 -11.26 20.67
C LEU A 20 -22.91 -12.35 21.04
N ALA A 21 -22.84 -13.51 20.39
CA ALA A 21 -23.71 -14.65 20.69
C ALA A 21 -23.31 -15.40 21.97
N MET A 22 -22.07 -15.19 22.47
CA MET A 22 -21.61 -15.81 23.73
C MET A 22 -21.97 -14.99 24.94
N ASP A 23 -22.02 -13.66 24.87
CA ASP A 23 -22.34 -12.77 25.99
C ASP A 23 -23.62 -13.18 26.75
N PRO A 24 -24.78 -13.40 26.10
CA PRO A 24 -25.98 -13.80 26.82
C PRO A 24 -25.86 -15.19 27.48
N LYS A 25 -25.06 -16.10 26.90
CA LYS A 25 -24.84 -17.44 27.48
C LYS A 25 -23.97 -17.38 28.73
N ILE A 26 -22.96 -16.50 28.75
CA ILE A 26 -22.13 -16.27 29.93
C ILE A 26 -23.00 -15.73 31.06
N ILE A 27 -23.82 -14.69 30.79
CA ILE A 27 -24.72 -14.10 31.77
C ILE A 27 -25.73 -15.13 32.29
N GLU A 28 -26.28 -15.98 31.42
CA GLU A 28 -27.21 -17.03 31.82
C GLU A 28 -26.56 -18.07 32.75
N LEU A 29 -25.31 -18.49 32.45
CA LEU A 29 -24.58 -19.42 33.30
C LEU A 29 -24.23 -18.80 34.65
N GLU A 30 -23.79 -17.56 34.70
CA GLU A 30 -23.50 -16.81 35.93
C GLU A 30 -24.75 -16.72 36.81
N ASN A 31 -25.90 -16.40 36.21
CA ASN A 31 -27.19 -16.39 36.94
C ASN A 31 -27.56 -17.75 37.47
N LYS A 32 -27.38 -18.84 36.71
CA LYS A 32 -27.66 -20.22 37.18
C LYS A 32 -26.73 -20.61 38.33
N ILE A 33 -25.46 -20.27 38.26
CA ILE A 33 -24.48 -20.55 39.31
C ILE A 33 -24.86 -19.80 40.62
N SER A 34 -25.34 -18.57 40.51
CA SER A 34 -25.69 -17.73 41.66
C SER A 34 -26.85 -18.29 42.49
N VAL A 35 -27.76 -19.01 41.87
CA VAL A 35 -28.98 -19.57 42.53
C VAL A 35 -28.88 -21.08 42.81
N GLU A 36 -27.87 -21.79 42.31
CA GLU A 36 -27.71 -23.24 42.47
C GLU A 36 -27.18 -23.56 43.89
N GLN A 37 -27.95 -24.37 44.63
CA GLN A 37 -27.59 -24.79 46.00
C GLN A 37 -26.90 -26.17 46.03
N ASP A 38 -27.05 -26.98 45.02
CA ASP A 38 -26.38 -28.29 44.92
C ASP A 38 -24.93 -28.10 44.50
N ALA A 39 -24.00 -28.46 45.38
CA ALA A 39 -22.57 -28.28 45.16
C ALA A 39 -22.06 -29.00 43.90
N ALA A 40 -22.55 -30.22 43.60
CA ALA A 40 -22.12 -30.98 42.43
C ALA A 40 -22.61 -30.34 41.13
N LYS A 41 -23.85 -29.84 41.10
CA LYS A 41 -24.38 -29.12 39.95
C LYS A 41 -23.71 -27.78 39.76
N ARG A 42 -23.45 -27.07 40.83
CA ARG A 42 -22.74 -25.81 40.81
C ARG A 42 -21.32 -25.94 40.21
N THR A 43 -20.54 -26.95 40.65
CA THR A 43 -19.22 -27.22 40.10
C THR A 43 -19.28 -27.52 38.60
N LYS A 44 -20.31 -28.26 38.14
CA LYS A 44 -20.50 -28.52 36.72
C LYS A 44 -20.80 -27.24 35.91
N LEU A 45 -21.62 -26.33 36.43
CA LEU A 45 -21.92 -25.05 35.80
C LEU A 45 -20.67 -24.14 35.78
N GLU A 46 -19.89 -24.11 36.86
CA GLU A 46 -18.63 -23.38 36.95
C GLU A 46 -17.61 -23.89 35.91
N THR A 47 -17.53 -25.20 35.70
CA THR A 47 -16.69 -25.79 34.65
C THR A 47 -17.13 -25.33 33.25
N GLN A 48 -18.44 -25.36 32.96
CA GLN A 48 -19.00 -24.90 31.69
C GLN A 48 -18.74 -23.41 31.46
N LEU A 49 -18.83 -22.59 32.50
CA LEU A 49 -18.53 -21.17 32.43
C LEU A 49 -17.05 -20.94 32.14
N ALA A 50 -16.15 -21.70 32.79
CA ALA A 50 -14.71 -21.61 32.54
C ALA A 50 -14.33 -21.99 31.10
N GLU A 51 -14.94 -23.06 30.55
CA GLU A 51 -14.75 -23.46 29.14
C GLU A 51 -15.25 -22.38 28.19
N LEU A 52 -16.44 -21.81 28.47
CA LEU A 52 -17.03 -20.76 27.66
C LEU A 52 -16.19 -19.48 27.68
N ASN A 53 -15.69 -19.08 28.85
CA ASN A 53 -14.80 -17.92 29.01
C ASN A 53 -13.45 -18.12 28.30
N THR A 54 -12.90 -19.33 28.33
CA THR A 54 -11.68 -19.67 27.58
C THR A 54 -11.89 -19.48 26.09
N ARG A 55 -13.01 -19.98 25.56
CA ARG A 55 -13.37 -19.83 24.14
C ARG A 55 -13.64 -18.36 23.78
N TYR A 56 -14.33 -17.63 24.66
CA TYR A 56 -14.59 -16.20 24.50
C TYR A 56 -13.29 -15.41 24.38
N ASN A 57 -12.35 -15.64 25.29
CA ASN A 57 -11.04 -14.96 25.27
C ASN A 57 -10.23 -15.30 23.99
N ALA A 58 -10.27 -16.55 23.54
CA ALA A 58 -9.62 -16.94 22.29
C ALA A 58 -10.24 -16.24 21.07
N LEU A 59 -11.56 -16.09 21.03
CA LEU A 59 -12.25 -15.36 19.96
C LEU A 59 -11.94 -13.85 19.98
N VAL A 60 -11.86 -13.25 21.17
CA VAL A 60 -11.47 -11.83 21.30
C VAL A 60 -10.04 -11.60 20.81
N GLN A 61 -9.12 -12.50 21.12
CA GLN A 61 -7.75 -12.42 20.60
C GLN A 61 -7.72 -12.59 19.07
N ASP A 62 -8.47 -13.53 18.53
CA ASP A 62 -8.57 -13.76 17.08
C ASP A 62 -9.17 -12.54 16.36
N GLU A 63 -10.21 -11.91 16.96
CA GLU A 63 -10.77 -10.64 16.46
C GLU A 63 -9.70 -9.54 16.38
N GLN A 64 -8.91 -9.35 17.43
CA GLN A 64 -7.86 -8.33 17.45
C GLN A 64 -6.81 -8.57 16.37
N VAL A 65 -6.39 -9.83 16.17
CA VAL A 65 -5.45 -10.20 15.12
C VAL A 65 -6.01 -9.92 13.73
N LYS A 66 -7.26 -10.29 13.48
CA LYS A 66 -7.95 -10.05 12.20
C LYS A 66 -8.15 -8.56 11.93
N LEU A 67 -8.49 -7.78 12.98
CA LEU A 67 -8.61 -6.34 12.88
C LEU A 67 -7.27 -5.68 12.48
N ALA A 68 -6.19 -6.05 13.15
CA ALA A 68 -4.87 -5.53 12.84
C ALA A 68 -4.42 -5.93 11.42
N LYS A 69 -4.69 -7.18 10.99
CA LYS A 69 -4.45 -7.62 9.62
C LYS A 69 -5.24 -6.80 8.61
N SER A 70 -6.52 -6.57 8.85
CA SER A 70 -7.38 -5.76 7.97
C SER A 70 -6.85 -4.33 7.82
N GLN A 71 -6.47 -3.68 8.91
CA GLN A 71 -5.88 -2.33 8.90
C GLN A 71 -4.55 -2.28 8.14
N THR A 72 -3.73 -3.31 8.28
CA THR A 72 -2.46 -3.41 7.56
C THR A 72 -2.70 -3.55 6.05
N LEU A 73 -3.63 -4.42 5.65
CA LEU A 73 -4.00 -4.58 4.24
C LEU A 73 -4.57 -3.27 3.64
N GLU A 74 -5.35 -2.52 4.41
CA GLU A 74 -5.89 -1.23 3.99
C GLU A 74 -4.79 -0.20 3.71
N ARG A 75 -3.79 -0.09 4.60
CA ARG A 75 -2.60 0.76 4.38
C ARG A 75 -1.83 0.34 3.13
N TYR A 76 -1.68 -0.96 2.88
CA TYR A 76 -1.04 -1.46 1.65
C TYR A 76 -1.79 -1.06 0.39
N ILE A 77 -3.11 -1.18 0.40
CA ILE A 77 -3.96 -0.79 -0.73
C ILE A 77 -3.83 0.71 -0.98
N GLU A 78 -3.85 1.53 0.06
CA GLU A 78 -3.71 2.98 -0.04
C GLU A 78 -2.33 3.39 -0.59
N LYS A 79 -1.25 2.81 -0.05
CA LYS A 79 0.11 3.02 -0.59
C LYS A 79 0.22 2.58 -2.05
N GLY A 80 -0.38 1.43 -2.40
CA GLY A 80 -0.43 0.94 -3.78
C GLY A 80 -1.15 1.90 -4.72
N LYS A 81 -2.27 2.48 -4.31
CA LYS A 81 -3.00 3.51 -5.09
C LYS A 81 -2.13 4.75 -5.31
N THR A 82 -1.54 5.27 -4.24
CA THR A 82 -0.63 6.42 -4.33
C THR A 82 0.52 6.16 -5.30
N TRP A 83 1.04 4.95 -5.31
CA TRP A 83 2.10 4.56 -6.22
C TRP A 83 1.64 4.52 -7.69
N ILE A 84 0.45 3.96 -7.95
CA ILE A 84 -0.16 3.93 -9.28
C ILE A 84 -0.36 5.35 -9.81
N ASP A 85 -0.95 6.25 -9.02
CA ASP A 85 -1.18 7.65 -9.40
C ASP A 85 0.13 8.34 -9.75
N SER A 86 1.16 8.04 -9.01
CA SER A 86 2.48 8.58 -9.26
C SER A 86 3.15 8.04 -10.52
N LEU A 87 3.02 6.75 -10.83
CA LEU A 87 3.48 6.18 -12.09
C LEU A 87 2.73 6.80 -13.28
N GLN A 88 1.43 7.04 -13.14
CA GLN A 88 0.65 7.73 -14.16
C GLN A 88 1.15 9.16 -14.40
N ASN A 89 1.46 9.92 -13.34
CA ASN A 89 2.04 11.25 -13.46
C ASN A 89 3.41 11.23 -14.11
N GLN A 90 4.25 10.24 -13.80
CA GLN A 90 5.55 10.05 -14.47
C GLN A 90 5.38 9.73 -15.95
N ALA A 91 4.46 8.83 -16.29
CA ALA A 91 4.17 8.50 -17.69
C ALA A 91 3.69 9.72 -18.47
N ALA A 92 2.82 10.55 -17.88
CA ALA A 92 2.38 11.81 -18.48
C ALA A 92 3.54 12.78 -18.71
N THR A 93 4.44 12.93 -17.72
CA THR A 93 5.64 13.78 -17.83
C THR A 93 6.57 13.28 -18.94
N GLN A 94 6.80 11.97 -19.03
CA GLN A 94 7.60 11.38 -20.11
C GLN A 94 6.98 11.61 -21.48
N MET A 95 5.65 11.54 -21.61
CA MET A 95 4.96 11.79 -22.86
C MET A 95 5.11 13.24 -23.31
N VAL A 96 5.03 14.21 -22.39
CA VAL A 96 5.29 15.62 -22.69
C VAL A 96 6.72 15.82 -23.18
N LEU A 97 7.69 15.18 -22.51
CA LEU A 97 9.11 15.25 -22.93
C LEU A 97 9.33 14.65 -24.33
N ILE A 98 8.73 13.50 -24.62
CA ILE A 98 8.81 12.87 -25.96
C ILE A 98 8.22 13.79 -27.02
N ASN A 99 7.07 14.38 -26.78
CA ASN A 99 6.42 15.31 -27.73
C ASN A 99 7.29 16.54 -27.97
N LYS A 100 7.95 17.07 -26.94
CA LYS A 100 8.88 18.18 -27.05
C LYS A 100 10.11 17.79 -27.88
N LEU A 101 10.74 16.65 -27.58
CA LEU A 101 11.88 16.13 -28.34
C LEU A 101 11.55 15.95 -29.83
N GLN A 102 10.35 15.45 -30.13
CA GLN A 102 9.88 15.32 -31.51
C GLN A 102 9.73 16.68 -32.18
N THR A 103 9.18 17.67 -31.47
CA THR A 103 9.00 19.03 -32.02
C THR A 103 10.36 19.69 -32.28
N ASP A 104 11.27 19.64 -31.32
CA ASP A 104 12.62 20.18 -31.44
C ASP A 104 13.42 19.50 -32.57
N THR A 105 13.25 18.20 -32.72
CA THR A 105 13.86 17.45 -33.82
C THR A 105 13.32 17.91 -35.17
N LYS A 106 11.99 18.10 -35.30
CA LYS A 106 11.39 18.64 -36.53
C LYS A 106 11.89 20.03 -36.86
N GLN A 107 12.00 20.91 -35.85
CA GLN A 107 12.56 22.26 -36.05
C GLN A 107 14.02 22.21 -36.52
N ARG A 108 14.85 21.36 -35.91
CA ARG A 108 16.24 21.16 -36.34
C ARG A 108 16.31 20.67 -37.79
N VAL A 109 15.47 19.72 -38.20
CA VAL A 109 15.43 19.23 -39.60
C VAL A 109 15.12 20.37 -40.56
N VAL A 110 14.13 21.22 -40.23
CA VAL A 110 13.79 22.38 -41.06
C VAL A 110 14.95 23.37 -41.15
N LEU A 111 15.65 23.64 -40.04
CA LEU A 111 16.81 24.52 -40.00
C LEU A 111 18.00 23.94 -40.78
N TYR A 112 18.23 22.63 -40.69
CA TYR A 112 19.25 21.94 -41.50
C TYR A 112 18.95 22.00 -42.98
N ASP A 113 17.69 21.86 -43.40
CA ASP A 113 17.29 22.03 -44.79
C ASP A 113 17.51 23.47 -45.30
N ALA A 114 17.16 24.45 -44.45
CA ALA A 114 17.45 25.87 -44.75
C ALA A 114 18.96 26.15 -44.85
N LEU A 115 19.76 25.58 -43.92
CA LEU A 115 21.23 25.68 -43.95
C LEU A 115 21.81 25.10 -45.25
N SER A 116 21.37 23.94 -45.67
CA SER A 116 21.84 23.29 -46.89
C SER A 116 21.49 24.06 -48.15
N LYS A 117 20.41 24.84 -48.13
CA LYS A 117 19.94 25.66 -49.25
C LYS A 117 20.48 27.09 -49.21
N SER A 118 21.12 27.51 -48.11
CA SER A 118 21.66 28.87 -47.95
C SER A 118 22.97 29.02 -48.74
N LEU A 119 23.04 30.07 -49.54
CA LEU A 119 24.26 30.42 -50.30
C LEU A 119 25.16 31.44 -49.58
N LYS A 120 24.74 31.98 -48.43
CA LYS A 120 25.47 33.02 -47.69
C LYS A 120 26.05 32.48 -46.40
N THR A 121 27.37 32.60 -46.21
CA THR A 121 28.09 32.09 -45.02
C THR A 121 27.59 32.66 -43.68
N ALA A 122 27.20 33.96 -43.64
CA ALA A 122 26.65 34.53 -42.40
C ALA A 122 25.32 33.91 -41.98
N GLN A 123 24.42 33.66 -42.92
CA GLN A 123 23.16 32.96 -42.62
C GLN A 123 23.36 31.51 -42.18
N GLN A 124 24.40 30.86 -42.72
CA GLN A 124 24.73 29.50 -42.28
C GLN A 124 25.21 29.47 -40.81
N GLN A 125 26.00 30.44 -40.38
CA GLN A 125 26.46 30.57 -39.00
C GLN A 125 25.30 30.81 -38.03
N ASP A 126 24.38 31.71 -38.35
CA ASP A 126 23.21 32.01 -37.54
C ASP A 126 22.30 30.78 -37.37
N VAL A 127 22.02 30.05 -38.46
CA VAL A 127 21.22 28.82 -38.42
C VAL A 127 21.92 27.72 -37.65
N ALA A 128 23.25 27.55 -37.80
CA ALA A 128 24.01 26.59 -37.03
C ALA A 128 24.00 26.91 -35.52
N HIS A 129 24.05 28.20 -35.16
CA HIS A 129 23.94 28.63 -33.76
C HIS A 129 22.54 28.27 -33.19
N GLN A 130 21.45 28.57 -33.90
CA GLN A 130 20.10 28.22 -33.50
C GLN A 130 19.91 26.72 -33.29
N ILE A 131 20.44 25.88 -34.19
CA ILE A 131 20.41 24.42 -34.06
C ILE A 131 21.09 23.95 -32.77
N ASN A 132 22.26 24.56 -32.48
CA ASN A 132 23.00 24.21 -31.28
C ASN A 132 22.30 24.65 -30.00
N GLU A 133 21.70 25.86 -29.96
CA GLU A 133 20.91 26.34 -28.81
C GLU A 133 19.72 25.43 -28.50
N ILE A 134 18.95 25.05 -29.54
CA ILE A 134 17.85 24.11 -29.37
C ILE A 134 18.38 22.80 -28.79
N GLY A 135 19.55 22.31 -29.27
CA GLY A 135 20.17 21.09 -28.77
C GLY A 135 20.48 21.13 -27.30
N VAL A 136 21.24 22.14 -26.89
CA VAL A 136 21.65 22.30 -25.49
C VAL A 136 20.45 22.43 -24.55
N LYS A 137 19.48 23.24 -24.92
CA LYS A 137 18.26 23.42 -24.10
C LYS A 137 17.46 22.12 -23.97
N THR A 138 17.27 21.40 -25.07
CA THR A 138 16.56 20.12 -25.05
C THR A 138 17.27 19.07 -24.18
N ASP A 139 18.61 19.00 -24.29
CA ASP A 139 19.39 18.06 -23.48
C ASP A 139 19.34 18.39 -21.98
N GLN A 140 19.42 19.67 -21.61
CA GLN A 140 19.28 20.10 -20.21
C GLN A 140 17.91 19.79 -19.62
N GLU A 141 16.85 20.06 -20.37
CA GLU A 141 15.48 19.76 -19.93
C GLU A 141 15.24 18.26 -19.82
N ALA A 142 15.75 17.45 -20.76
CA ALA A 142 15.68 15.99 -20.69
C ALA A 142 16.42 15.43 -19.47
N GLN A 143 17.64 15.91 -19.21
CA GLN A 143 18.41 15.50 -18.03
C GLN A 143 17.70 15.88 -16.71
N SER A 144 17.15 17.09 -16.63
CA SER A 144 16.42 17.54 -15.45
C SER A 144 15.17 16.70 -15.19
N ALA A 145 14.41 16.39 -16.25
CA ALA A 145 13.22 15.55 -16.14
C ALA A 145 13.57 14.10 -15.73
N MET A 146 14.62 13.52 -16.29
CA MET A 146 15.09 12.19 -15.91
C MET A 146 15.58 12.13 -14.46
N ALA A 147 16.30 13.15 -13.99
CA ALA A 147 16.74 13.23 -12.61
C ALA A 147 15.57 13.33 -11.63
N ALA A 148 14.55 14.13 -11.94
CA ALA A 148 13.36 14.25 -11.13
C ALA A 148 12.57 12.94 -11.06
N ILE A 149 12.42 12.23 -12.18
CA ILE A 149 11.77 10.91 -12.25
C ILE A 149 12.56 9.88 -11.42
N GLY A 150 13.88 9.84 -11.58
CA GLY A 150 14.74 8.93 -10.84
C GLY A 150 14.68 9.14 -9.33
N SER A 151 14.74 10.38 -8.87
CA SER A 151 14.62 10.74 -7.45
C SER A 151 13.26 10.33 -6.87
N ALA A 152 12.18 10.63 -7.57
CA ALA A 152 10.84 10.25 -7.14
C ALA A 152 10.64 8.72 -7.10
N THR A 153 11.24 7.98 -8.02
CA THR A 153 11.18 6.51 -8.04
C THR A 153 11.94 5.91 -6.87
N ASN A 154 13.14 6.41 -6.58
CA ASN A 154 13.96 5.91 -5.46
C ASN A 154 13.29 6.18 -4.10
N ALA A 155 12.71 7.36 -3.89
CA ALA A 155 11.98 7.67 -2.66
C ALA A 155 10.83 6.69 -2.42
N ARG A 156 10.09 6.34 -3.47
CA ARG A 156 8.97 5.39 -3.37
C ARG A 156 9.39 3.95 -3.18
N MET A 157 10.50 3.53 -3.78
CA MET A 157 11.05 2.21 -3.47
C MET A 157 11.41 2.09 -1.99
N ALA A 158 11.97 3.14 -1.39
CA ALA A 158 12.27 3.18 0.04
C ALA A 158 10.99 3.06 0.88
N ASP A 159 9.94 3.84 0.57
CA ASP A 159 8.64 3.77 1.26
C ASP A 159 7.97 2.39 1.15
N MET A 160 8.12 1.71 0.01
CA MET A 160 7.58 0.36 -0.17
C MET A 160 8.37 -0.69 0.62
N MET A 161 9.69 -0.56 0.68
CA MET A 161 10.55 -1.47 1.46
C MET A 161 10.24 -1.32 2.95
N GLU A 162 10.11 -0.10 3.46
CA GLU A 162 9.71 0.18 4.85
C GLU A 162 8.34 -0.42 5.17
N ALA A 163 7.34 -0.25 4.29
CA ALA A 163 6.03 -0.85 4.48
C ALA A 163 6.04 -2.39 4.47
N HIS A 164 6.93 -2.99 3.68
CA HIS A 164 7.09 -4.44 3.67
C HIS A 164 7.75 -4.94 4.97
N GLU A 165 8.75 -4.23 5.47
CA GLU A 165 9.42 -4.53 6.73
C GLU A 165 8.44 -4.45 7.92
N ASP A 166 7.63 -3.40 7.99
CA ASP A 166 6.56 -3.25 8.99
C ASP A 166 5.58 -4.43 8.98
N HIS A 167 5.22 -4.91 7.79
CA HIS A 167 4.34 -6.08 7.66
C HIS A 167 5.00 -7.37 8.16
N MET A 168 6.27 -7.56 7.87
CA MET A 168 7.02 -8.74 8.34
C MET A 168 7.18 -8.75 9.86
N VAL A 169 7.44 -7.59 10.46
CA VAL A 169 7.51 -7.42 11.93
C VAL A 169 6.16 -7.75 12.56
N PHE A 170 5.07 -7.18 12.03
CA PHE A 170 3.72 -7.46 12.52
C PHE A 170 3.37 -8.96 12.42
N ALA A 171 3.63 -9.60 11.27
CA ALA A 171 3.37 -11.03 11.09
C ALA A 171 4.14 -11.90 12.10
N ARG A 172 5.39 -11.55 12.39
CA ARG A 172 6.21 -12.20 13.42
C ARG A 172 5.63 -12.03 14.81
N ASP A 173 5.26 -10.80 15.18
CA ASP A 173 4.72 -10.48 16.50
C ASP A 173 3.40 -11.22 16.77
N VAL A 174 2.55 -11.36 15.74
CA VAL A 174 1.33 -12.17 15.79
C VAL A 174 1.63 -13.65 16.01
N LEU A 175 2.64 -14.21 15.31
CA LEU A 175 3.03 -15.60 15.47
C LEU A 175 3.63 -15.87 16.85
N GLU A 176 4.44 -14.95 17.37
CA GLU A 176 5.01 -15.05 18.72
C GLU A 176 3.94 -14.94 19.81
N ALA A 177 2.94 -14.05 19.64
CA ALA A 177 1.82 -13.94 20.56
C ALA A 177 0.97 -15.21 20.57
N LYS A 178 0.76 -15.83 19.42
CA LYS A 178 0.04 -17.09 19.30
C LYS A 178 0.81 -18.26 19.94
N ALA A 179 2.11 -18.34 19.72
CA ALA A 179 2.95 -19.39 20.33
C ALA A 179 2.95 -19.30 21.86
N LYS A 180 2.95 -18.09 22.42
CA LYS A 180 2.86 -17.87 23.88
C LYS A 180 1.48 -18.17 24.48
N ALA A 181 0.43 -18.12 23.67
CA ALA A 181 -0.91 -18.47 24.11
C ALA A 181 -1.19 -19.98 24.06
N ASP A 182 -0.41 -20.73 23.28
CA ASP A 182 -0.50 -22.18 23.13
C ASP A 182 0.39 -22.94 24.16
N GLU A 183 1.25 -22.23 24.92
CA GLU A 183 2.01 -22.74 26.10
C GLU A 183 1.21 -22.59 27.41
#